data_f09ea19c2035d879af36206bfc380976
#
_entry.id   f09ea19c2035d879af36206bfc380976
#
_cell.length_a   1.000
_cell.length_b   1.000
_cell.length_c   1.000
_cell.angle_alpha   90.00
_cell.angle_beta   90.00
_cell.angle_gamma   90.00
#
_symmetry.space_group_name_H-M   'P 1'
#
loop_
_entity.id
_entity.type
_entity.pdbx_description
1 polymer ?
#
loop_
_entity_poly.entity_id
_entity_poly.type
_entity_poly.pdbx_seq_one_letter_code
_entity_poly.pdbx_strand_id
1 'polypeptide(L)'
;MKRKLLSAFAMILLLGISRTAFAERAVPVYPDIKIEYIEDVQSSENGGAISLLDESAEVSSDNRYGRTAIGELENGTELIKIYDALVSGVRNFDKKITVSINFDLSIDDAQEFVDVITGSVTQAIIGDNPELFWFGKYDSRYHILYGDEIGCVCNSEKKVKSLAFTPQYGVGQTVAAEMTEKIENAANSFIKQADITEGMTDYDKALALHDVICANLAYDDSQSREWIHTVYGAFVNKYAVCDGYSKAYQYLLNKVGIDSHIATGAGNGGSHAWNLVKLGDKWYYTDVTWDDQPYVDFYYEYFNLTEEQLTAKDHEINKTDYPLPICDTRFYIYKSKSSDMRAEWYTEPYTNDSGKVQFNAKIRDSVTVIRECIMIKTECLYTKTVYLTEA
;
A
#
# COMPACT_ATOMS: atom_id res chain seq x y z
N MET A 1 -38.61 6.61 -5.74
CA MET A 1 -38.27 8.00 -5.34
C MET A 1 -38.69 8.31 -3.90
N LYS A 2 -38.42 7.49 -2.91
CA LYS A 2 -38.76 7.76 -1.48
C LYS A 2 -37.80 7.16 -0.46
N ARG A 3 -36.49 6.99 -0.80
CA ARG A 3 -35.46 6.50 0.14
C ARG A 3 -34.25 7.44 0.34
N LYS A 4 -34.33 8.69 -0.20
CA LYS A 4 -33.19 9.63 -0.16
C LYS A 4 -33.24 10.71 0.93
N LEU A 5 -34.17 10.65 1.89
CA LEU A 5 -34.33 11.73 2.87
C LEU A 5 -33.99 11.37 4.34
N LEU A 6 -33.52 10.18 4.62
CA LEU A 6 -33.22 9.78 6.00
C LEU A 6 -31.71 9.79 6.37
N SER A 7 -30.80 9.93 5.41
CA SER A 7 -29.35 9.88 5.71
C SER A 7 -28.71 11.24 6.00
N ALA A 8 -29.29 12.34 5.53
CA ALA A 8 -28.72 13.68 5.77
C ALA A 8 -28.87 14.17 7.23
N PHE A 9 -29.77 13.57 8.03
CA PHE A 9 -29.94 13.93 9.44
C PHE A 9 -29.06 13.12 10.39
N ALA A 10 -28.54 11.98 9.96
CA ALA A 10 -27.66 11.15 10.77
C ALA A 10 -26.21 11.70 10.84
N MET A 11 -25.78 12.44 9.83
CA MET A 11 -24.40 12.96 9.75
C MET A 11 -24.14 14.17 10.66
N ILE A 12 -25.20 14.90 11.08
CA ILE A 12 -25.06 16.05 12.00
C ILE A 12 -25.11 15.62 13.48
N LEU A 13 -25.63 14.42 13.78
CA LEU A 13 -25.71 13.92 15.17
C LEU A 13 -24.51 13.06 15.59
N LEU A 14 -23.62 12.65 14.65
CA LEU A 14 -22.44 11.84 14.95
C LEU A 14 -21.21 12.66 15.38
N LEU A 15 -21.25 13.98 15.33
CA LEU A 15 -20.23 14.87 15.87
C LEU A 15 -20.21 14.97 17.40
N GLY A 16 -21.10 14.28 18.11
CA GLY A 16 -21.25 14.34 19.57
C GLY A 16 -21.18 13.03 20.33
N ILE A 17 -20.98 11.89 19.68
CA ILE A 17 -20.99 10.60 20.37
C ILE A 17 -19.63 9.92 20.28
N SER A 18 -18.92 10.02 21.41
CA SER A 18 -17.96 9.05 21.92
C SER A 18 -16.72 8.71 21.07
N ARG A 19 -15.60 9.29 21.45
CA ARG A 19 -14.23 8.91 21.10
C ARG A 19 -13.81 7.47 21.51
N THR A 20 -14.71 6.51 21.63
CA THR A 20 -14.41 5.21 22.26
C THR A 20 -14.85 3.97 21.52
N ALA A 21 -14.98 4.02 20.21
CA ALA A 21 -15.27 2.80 19.42
C ALA A 21 -14.64 2.82 18.02
N PHE A 22 -13.40 3.29 17.90
CA PHE A 22 -12.58 2.91 16.76
C PHE A 22 -11.79 1.69 17.21
N ALA A 23 -11.90 0.59 16.44
CA ALA A 23 -11.12 -0.61 16.67
C ALA A 23 -9.66 -0.20 16.90
N GLU A 24 -9.10 -0.56 18.05
CA GLU A 24 -7.66 -0.51 18.24
C GLU A 24 -7.04 -1.14 16.99
N ARG A 25 -6.08 -0.44 16.39
CA ARG A 25 -5.26 -0.96 15.31
C ARG A 25 -5.01 -2.44 15.60
N ALA A 26 -5.22 -3.31 14.60
CA ALA A 26 -4.72 -4.66 14.68
C ALA A 26 -3.19 -4.57 14.80
N VAL A 27 -2.72 -4.37 16.03
CA VAL A 27 -1.29 -4.39 16.32
C VAL A 27 -0.89 -5.83 16.06
N PRO A 28 0.09 -6.09 15.18
CA PRO A 28 0.63 -7.43 15.04
C PRO A 28 0.99 -7.91 16.43
N VAL A 29 0.35 -8.98 16.90
CA VAL A 29 0.76 -9.62 18.14
C VAL A 29 2.02 -10.39 17.80
N TYR A 30 3.15 -9.89 18.28
CA TYR A 30 4.43 -10.53 18.06
C TYR A 30 4.56 -11.70 19.04
N PRO A 31 4.89 -12.89 18.54
CA PRO A 31 5.11 -14.04 19.41
C PRO A 31 6.39 -13.87 20.24
N ASP A 32 6.37 -14.43 21.44
CA ASP A 32 7.60 -14.55 22.24
C ASP A 32 8.66 -15.35 21.46
N ILE A 33 9.93 -14.95 21.60
CA ILE A 33 11.02 -15.71 21.02
C ILE A 33 11.23 -17.00 21.81
N LYS A 34 11.17 -18.12 21.13
CA LYS A 34 11.56 -19.40 21.69
C LYS A 34 13.01 -19.72 21.38
N ILE A 35 13.86 -19.75 22.41
CA ILE A 35 15.28 -19.98 22.28
C ILE A 35 15.59 -21.47 22.42
N GLU A 36 16.24 -22.04 21.40
CA GLU A 36 16.79 -23.37 21.40
C GLU A 36 18.33 -23.29 21.36
N TYR A 37 19.01 -23.94 22.30
CA TYR A 37 20.46 -24.05 22.31
C TYR A 37 20.87 -25.33 21.61
N ILE A 38 21.74 -25.22 20.61
CA ILE A 38 22.43 -26.39 20.02
C ILE A 38 23.80 -26.46 20.63
N GLU A 39 24.14 -27.61 21.28
CA GLU A 39 25.53 -27.95 21.59
C GLU A 39 26.27 -28.13 20.27
N ASP A 40 27.50 -27.58 20.18
CA ASP A 40 28.37 -27.72 19.01
C ASP A 40 28.63 -29.20 18.72
N VAL A 41 27.76 -29.84 17.96
CA VAL A 41 28.01 -31.16 17.40
C VAL A 41 29.00 -30.95 16.26
N GLN A 42 30.23 -31.47 16.44
CA GLN A 42 31.21 -31.60 15.38
C GLN A 42 30.50 -32.11 14.11
N SER A 43 30.72 -31.39 13.02
CA SER A 43 30.18 -31.62 11.70
C SER A 43 30.11 -33.10 11.34
N SER A 44 28.97 -33.73 11.48
CA SER A 44 28.60 -34.90 10.71
C SER A 44 27.78 -34.42 9.53
N GLU A 45 28.36 -34.49 8.35
CA GLU A 45 27.74 -34.34 7.07
C GLU A 45 26.54 -35.31 6.97
N ASN A 46 25.35 -34.83 7.27
CA ASN A 46 24.13 -35.39 6.76
C ASN A 46 23.20 -34.22 6.40
N GLY A 47 23.41 -33.76 5.17
CA GLY A 47 22.63 -32.73 4.52
C GLY A 47 21.20 -33.17 4.36
N GLY A 48 20.31 -32.57 5.14
CA GLY A 48 18.98 -32.24 4.66
C GLY A 48 19.17 -31.13 3.64
N ALA A 49 18.88 -31.40 2.38
CA ALA A 49 19.06 -30.50 1.27
C ALA A 49 18.41 -29.13 1.59
N ILE A 50 19.24 -28.14 1.85
CA ILE A 50 18.86 -26.74 1.62
C ILE A 50 18.67 -26.68 0.11
N SER A 51 17.44 -26.60 -0.34
CA SER A 51 17.13 -26.27 -1.70
C SER A 51 17.79 -24.92 -1.98
N LEU A 52 18.93 -24.95 -2.65
CA LEU A 52 19.47 -23.78 -3.30
C LEU A 52 18.39 -23.32 -4.26
N LEU A 53 17.79 -22.16 -3.95
CA LEU A 53 16.80 -21.54 -4.82
C LEU A 53 17.42 -21.39 -6.19
N ASP A 54 16.85 -22.09 -7.15
CA ASP A 54 17.14 -21.92 -8.58
C ASP A 54 16.85 -20.45 -8.92
N GLU A 55 17.86 -19.74 -9.41
CA GLU A 55 17.81 -18.31 -9.75
C GLU A 55 16.85 -17.98 -10.91
N SER A 56 15.97 -18.89 -11.31
CA SER A 56 15.16 -18.78 -12.51
C SER A 56 13.71 -18.34 -12.33
N ALA A 57 13.29 -17.84 -11.17
CA ALA A 57 12.06 -17.07 -11.05
C ALA A 57 12.38 -15.58 -11.05
N GLU A 58 12.59 -15.00 -12.21
CA GLU A 58 12.54 -13.54 -12.41
C GLU A 58 11.13 -13.02 -12.02
N VAL A 59 10.92 -12.83 -10.73
CA VAL A 59 9.93 -11.87 -10.28
C VAL A 59 10.57 -10.51 -10.51
N SER A 60 10.01 -9.71 -11.42
CA SER A 60 10.51 -8.37 -11.71
C SER A 60 10.72 -7.63 -10.39
N SER A 61 12.01 -7.41 -10.04
CA SER A 61 12.45 -6.94 -8.73
C SER A 61 12.19 -5.45 -8.51
N ASP A 62 11.61 -4.75 -9.48
CA ASP A 62 11.71 -3.30 -9.55
C ASP A 62 10.61 -2.54 -8.78
N ASN A 63 9.53 -3.18 -8.34
CA ASN A 63 8.38 -2.47 -7.74
C ASN A 63 8.23 -2.70 -6.23
N ARG A 64 9.31 -3.05 -5.51
CA ARG A 64 9.24 -3.37 -4.07
C ARG A 64 9.94 -2.30 -3.24
N TYR A 65 9.20 -1.21 -3.00
CA TYR A 65 9.74 -0.10 -2.21
C TYR A 65 10.11 -0.53 -0.79
N GLY A 66 9.25 -1.28 -0.10
CA GLY A 66 9.48 -1.72 1.28
C GLY A 66 10.75 -2.57 1.42
N ARG A 67 10.95 -3.52 0.49
CA ARG A 67 12.19 -4.33 0.44
C ARG A 67 13.44 -3.45 0.31
N THR A 68 13.39 -2.42 -0.51
CA THR A 68 14.51 -1.48 -0.68
C THR A 68 14.72 -0.65 0.60
N ALA A 69 13.63 -0.14 1.18
CA ALA A 69 13.67 0.73 2.34
C ALA A 69 14.19 0.03 3.61
N ILE A 70 13.83 -1.24 3.84
CA ILE A 70 14.42 -2.00 4.97
C ILE A 70 15.91 -2.24 4.79
N GLY A 71 16.42 -2.19 3.57
CA GLY A 71 17.86 -2.28 3.27
C GLY A 71 18.66 -1.07 3.77
N GLU A 72 18.01 0.05 4.04
CA GLU A 72 18.61 1.26 4.60
C GLU A 72 18.69 1.23 6.14
N LEU A 73 18.00 0.27 6.79
CA LEU A 73 18.04 0.08 8.23
C LEU A 73 19.34 -0.58 8.68
N GLU A 74 19.61 -0.57 9.98
CA GLU A 74 20.72 -1.33 10.56
C GLU A 74 20.57 -2.83 10.22
N ASN A 75 21.65 -3.48 9.82
CA ASN A 75 21.68 -4.85 9.30
C ASN A 75 20.80 -5.07 8.04
N GLY A 76 20.59 -4.04 7.23
CA GLY A 76 19.67 -4.05 6.08
C GLY A 76 19.88 -5.21 5.10
N THR A 77 21.14 -5.62 4.85
CA THR A 77 21.43 -6.78 4.00
C THR A 77 20.82 -8.07 4.54
N GLU A 78 20.89 -8.31 5.87
CA GLU A 78 20.27 -9.47 6.49
C GLU A 78 18.74 -9.34 6.53
N LEU A 79 18.21 -8.12 6.74
CA LEU A 79 16.77 -7.87 6.69
C LEU A 79 16.20 -8.17 5.30
N ILE A 80 16.88 -7.77 4.22
CA ILE A 80 16.50 -8.12 2.84
C ILE A 80 16.50 -9.64 2.63
N LYS A 81 17.52 -10.34 3.10
CA LYS A 81 17.62 -11.80 3.01
C LYS A 81 16.45 -12.48 3.75
N ILE A 82 16.10 -11.98 4.92
CA ILE A 82 14.96 -12.49 5.70
C ILE A 82 13.64 -12.20 4.96
N TYR A 83 13.48 -10.99 4.42
CA TYR A 83 12.33 -10.62 3.60
C TYR A 83 12.16 -11.58 2.41
N ASP A 84 13.22 -11.83 1.64
CA ASP A 84 13.18 -12.70 0.46
C ASP A 84 12.83 -14.14 0.84
N ALA A 85 13.41 -14.65 1.92
CA ALA A 85 13.10 -15.98 2.43
C ALA A 85 11.65 -16.11 2.89
N LEU A 86 11.13 -15.11 3.62
CA LEU A 86 9.74 -15.09 4.08
C LEU A 86 8.77 -15.01 2.91
N VAL A 87 8.98 -14.12 1.94
CA VAL A 87 8.12 -14.01 0.75
C VAL A 87 8.11 -15.32 -0.05
N SER A 88 9.28 -15.92 -0.26
CA SER A 88 9.40 -17.21 -0.94
C SER A 88 8.66 -18.32 -0.19
N GLY A 89 8.91 -18.47 1.11
CA GLY A 89 8.27 -19.49 1.93
C GLY A 89 6.75 -19.32 2.04
N VAL A 90 6.27 -18.07 2.15
CA VAL A 90 4.82 -17.76 2.16
C VAL A 90 4.17 -18.14 0.83
N ARG A 91 4.83 -17.86 -0.30
CA ARG A 91 4.34 -18.28 -1.63
C ARG A 91 4.27 -19.79 -1.79
N ASN A 92 5.21 -20.50 -1.18
CA ASN A 92 5.26 -21.98 -1.20
C ASN A 92 4.36 -22.62 -0.14
N PHE A 93 3.73 -21.86 0.74
CA PHE A 93 2.98 -22.37 1.90
C PHE A 93 3.85 -23.21 2.86
N ASP A 94 5.13 -22.79 3.04
CA ASP A 94 6.05 -23.47 3.93
C ASP A 94 5.56 -23.36 5.38
N LYS A 95 5.59 -24.48 6.09
CA LYS A 95 5.17 -24.52 7.50
C LYS A 95 6.20 -23.94 8.44
N LYS A 96 7.45 -23.93 8.02
CA LYS A 96 8.59 -23.39 8.76
C LYS A 96 9.61 -22.84 7.77
N ILE A 97 10.04 -21.60 7.98
CA ILE A 97 11.03 -20.91 7.17
C ILE A 97 12.23 -20.64 8.05
N THR A 98 13.38 -21.21 7.71
CA THR A 98 14.61 -21.03 8.50
C THR A 98 15.61 -20.18 7.73
N VAL A 99 16.14 -19.15 8.38
CA VAL A 99 17.12 -18.23 7.82
C VAL A 99 18.37 -18.22 8.69
N SER A 100 19.52 -18.49 8.09
CA SER A 100 20.83 -18.41 8.78
C SER A 100 21.21 -16.95 9.00
N ILE A 101 21.71 -16.64 10.18
CA ILE A 101 22.24 -15.32 10.56
C ILE A 101 23.74 -15.30 10.38
N ASN A 102 24.23 -14.36 9.55
CA ASN A 102 25.63 -14.32 9.13
C ASN A 102 26.43 -13.17 9.77
N PHE A 103 25.84 -12.44 10.72
CA PHE A 103 26.53 -11.42 11.50
C PHE A 103 26.57 -11.79 12.99
N ASP A 104 27.34 -11.04 13.77
CA ASP A 104 27.50 -11.28 15.19
C ASP A 104 26.31 -10.80 16.00
N LEU A 105 25.27 -11.62 16.10
CA LEU A 105 24.06 -11.35 16.88
C LEU A 105 24.13 -12.15 18.17
N SER A 106 24.19 -11.44 19.31
CA SER A 106 24.07 -12.08 20.61
C SER A 106 22.63 -12.45 20.93
N ILE A 107 22.43 -13.41 21.85
CA ILE A 107 21.08 -13.75 22.31
C ILE A 107 20.41 -12.59 23.07
N ASP A 108 21.21 -11.75 23.72
CA ASP A 108 20.71 -10.62 24.49
C ASP A 108 20.15 -9.52 23.57
N ASP A 109 20.68 -9.42 22.33
CA ASP A 109 20.23 -8.46 21.30
C ASP A 109 19.19 -9.08 20.36
N ALA A 110 18.93 -10.38 20.47
CA ALA A 110 18.06 -11.12 19.56
C ALA A 110 16.61 -10.61 19.57
N GLN A 111 16.10 -10.16 20.72
CA GLN A 111 14.74 -9.65 20.85
C GLN A 111 14.59 -8.36 20.02
N GLU A 112 15.51 -7.41 20.16
CA GLU A 112 15.46 -6.15 19.40
C GLU A 112 15.52 -6.40 17.89
N PHE A 113 16.38 -7.31 17.46
CA PHE A 113 16.46 -7.68 16.04
C PHE A 113 15.17 -8.35 15.53
N VAL A 114 14.56 -9.21 16.34
CA VAL A 114 13.27 -9.83 16.00
C VAL A 114 12.14 -8.80 15.99
N ASP A 115 12.17 -7.81 16.86
CA ASP A 115 11.18 -6.72 16.86
C ASP A 115 11.26 -5.91 15.55
N VAL A 116 12.46 -5.67 15.02
CA VAL A 116 12.64 -5.07 13.67
C VAL A 116 12.06 -5.96 12.58
N ILE A 117 12.27 -7.29 12.65
CA ILE A 117 11.73 -8.21 11.65
C ILE A 117 10.21 -8.23 11.69
N THR A 118 9.64 -8.37 12.87
CA THR A 118 8.18 -8.45 13.06
C THR A 118 7.49 -7.13 12.77
N GLY A 119 8.15 -6.01 13.02
CA GLY A 119 7.71 -4.67 12.63
C GLY A 119 8.02 -4.37 11.16
N SER A 120 9.23 -3.91 10.91
CA SER A 120 9.65 -3.33 9.62
C SER A 120 9.60 -4.32 8.46
N VAL A 121 10.16 -5.54 8.64
CA VAL A 121 10.20 -6.51 7.54
C VAL A 121 8.79 -7.03 7.21
N THR A 122 7.98 -7.32 8.23
CA THR A 122 6.60 -7.78 7.99
C THR A 122 5.75 -6.70 7.31
N GLN A 123 5.88 -5.44 7.74
CA GLN A 123 5.18 -4.33 7.10
C GLN A 123 5.65 -4.13 5.65
N ALA A 124 6.95 -4.26 5.39
CA ALA A 124 7.48 -4.22 4.02
C ALA A 124 6.91 -5.35 3.14
N ILE A 125 6.83 -6.58 3.66
CA ILE A 125 6.24 -7.72 2.93
C ILE A 125 4.79 -7.44 2.58
N ILE A 126 3.99 -6.97 3.53
CA ILE A 126 2.56 -6.69 3.32
C ILE A 126 2.38 -5.52 2.36
N GLY A 127 3.19 -4.47 2.52
CA GLY A 127 3.14 -3.27 1.68
C GLY A 127 3.58 -3.50 0.24
N ASP A 128 4.46 -4.46 0.00
CA ASP A 128 5.00 -4.75 -1.34
C ASP A 128 4.24 -5.86 -2.09
N ASN A 129 3.49 -6.72 -1.38
CA ASN A 129 2.90 -7.93 -1.97
C ASN A 129 1.39 -8.02 -1.68
N PRO A 130 0.57 -7.12 -2.26
CA PRO A 130 -0.88 -7.11 -2.03
C PRO A 130 -1.56 -8.42 -2.47
N GLU A 131 -0.91 -9.19 -3.34
CA GLU A 131 -1.38 -10.49 -3.81
C GLU A 131 -1.29 -11.59 -2.74
N LEU A 132 -0.46 -11.44 -1.71
CA LEU A 132 -0.31 -12.44 -0.64
C LEU A 132 -1.45 -12.37 0.39
N PHE A 133 -2.70 -12.29 -0.07
CA PHE A 133 -3.90 -12.16 0.77
C PHE A 133 -4.10 -13.34 1.74
N TRP A 134 -3.44 -14.45 1.51
CA TRP A 134 -3.47 -15.63 2.39
C TRP A 134 -2.45 -15.57 3.52
N PHE A 135 -1.48 -14.65 3.46
CA PHE A 135 -0.49 -14.48 4.52
C PHE A 135 -1.12 -13.74 5.71
N GLY A 136 -1.14 -14.41 6.83
CA GLY A 136 -1.79 -13.96 8.05
C GLY A 136 -3.16 -14.60 8.28
N LYS A 137 -3.54 -14.71 9.54
CA LYS A 137 -4.81 -15.25 10.01
C LYS A 137 -5.41 -14.32 11.06
N TYR A 138 -6.70 -14.06 10.96
CA TYR A 138 -7.42 -13.31 11.98
C TYR A 138 -7.59 -14.11 13.27
N ASP A 139 -7.27 -13.52 14.40
CA ASP A 139 -7.63 -14.05 15.70
C ASP A 139 -9.08 -13.67 16.08
N SER A 140 -9.55 -14.16 17.24
CA SER A 140 -10.91 -13.88 17.75
C SER A 140 -11.14 -12.40 18.11
N ARG A 141 -10.10 -11.57 18.13
CA ARG A 141 -10.14 -10.12 18.39
C ARG A 141 -9.91 -9.29 17.12
N TYR A 142 -9.96 -9.94 15.96
CA TYR A 142 -9.71 -9.33 14.64
C TYR A 142 -8.27 -8.83 14.42
N HIS A 143 -7.29 -9.30 15.22
CA HIS A 143 -5.89 -9.04 14.92
C HIS A 143 -5.41 -10.01 13.84
N ILE A 144 -4.52 -9.54 12.96
CA ILE A 144 -3.90 -10.41 11.96
C ILE A 144 -2.62 -10.99 12.55
N LEU A 145 -2.59 -12.29 12.71
CA LEU A 145 -1.41 -13.05 13.11
C LEU A 145 -0.66 -13.53 11.87
N TYR A 146 0.54 -13.01 11.65
CA TYR A 146 1.40 -13.41 10.53
C TYR A 146 2.28 -14.61 10.86
N GLY A 147 2.48 -14.91 12.13
CA GLY A 147 3.21 -16.06 12.60
C GLY A 147 2.86 -16.41 14.05
N ASP A 148 3.07 -17.68 14.42
CA ASP A 148 2.81 -18.16 15.79
C ASP A 148 4.03 -18.02 16.69
N GLU A 149 5.22 -18.31 16.13
CA GLU A 149 6.45 -18.46 16.91
C GLU A 149 7.66 -18.13 16.04
N ILE A 150 8.65 -17.49 16.64
CA ILE A 150 9.97 -17.32 16.06
C ILE A 150 10.95 -18.09 16.92
N GLY A 151 11.50 -19.18 16.36
CA GLY A 151 12.56 -19.96 16.98
C GLY A 151 13.91 -19.29 16.76
N CYS A 152 14.72 -19.20 17.80
CA CYS A 152 16.09 -18.70 17.73
C CYS A 152 17.05 -19.84 18.10
N VAL A 153 17.93 -20.20 17.17
CA VAL A 153 18.94 -21.23 17.37
C VAL A 153 20.27 -20.58 17.70
N CYS A 154 20.85 -20.91 18.84
CA CYS A 154 22.10 -20.33 19.34
C CYS A 154 23.18 -21.39 19.52
N ASN A 155 24.46 -21.00 19.37
CA ASN A 155 25.60 -21.85 19.71
C ASN A 155 25.97 -21.75 21.21
N SER A 156 27.00 -22.51 21.64
CA SER A 156 27.50 -22.51 23.01
C SER A 156 28.02 -21.15 23.50
N GLU A 157 28.40 -20.24 22.58
CA GLU A 157 28.87 -18.89 22.88
C GLU A 157 27.69 -17.89 22.98
N LYS A 158 26.44 -18.38 22.98
CA LYS A 158 25.21 -17.54 22.98
C LYS A 158 25.10 -16.64 21.75
N LYS A 159 25.63 -17.06 20.60
CA LYS A 159 25.46 -16.37 19.32
C LYS A 159 24.33 -16.99 18.51
N VAL A 160 23.47 -16.16 17.96
CA VAL A 160 22.37 -16.59 17.10
C VAL A 160 22.95 -17.11 15.77
N LYS A 161 22.55 -18.30 15.37
CA LYS A 161 22.97 -18.96 14.12
C LYS A 161 21.85 -18.98 13.07
N SER A 162 20.62 -19.10 13.51
CA SER A 162 19.48 -19.03 12.61
C SER A 162 18.21 -18.60 13.34
N LEU A 163 17.30 -18.02 12.59
CA LEU A 163 15.91 -17.78 12.99
C LEU A 163 14.99 -18.69 12.22
N ALA A 164 13.95 -19.17 12.87
CA ALA A 164 12.94 -20.04 12.27
C ALA A 164 11.57 -19.42 12.48
N PHE A 165 10.88 -19.12 11.38
CA PHE A 165 9.56 -18.52 11.35
C PHE A 165 8.51 -19.59 11.07
N THR A 166 7.37 -19.52 11.76
CA THR A 166 6.20 -20.39 11.55
C THR A 166 5.05 -19.53 11.03
N PRO A 167 4.92 -19.36 9.69
CA PRO A 167 3.88 -18.50 9.12
C PRO A 167 2.48 -18.99 9.43
N GLN A 168 1.55 -18.05 9.59
CA GLN A 168 0.12 -18.31 9.64
C GLN A 168 -0.53 -18.03 8.29
N TYR A 169 -1.47 -18.89 7.90
CA TYR A 169 -2.19 -18.78 6.63
C TYR A 169 -3.69 -18.71 6.86
N GLY A 170 -4.34 -17.72 6.26
CA GLY A 170 -5.79 -17.53 6.33
C GLY A 170 -6.55 -18.66 5.64
N VAL A 171 -5.96 -19.22 4.57
CA VAL A 171 -6.50 -20.37 3.83
C VAL A 171 -5.37 -21.29 3.39
N GLY A 172 -5.72 -22.54 3.05
CA GLY A 172 -4.75 -23.50 2.49
C GLY A 172 -4.43 -23.24 1.02
N GLN A 173 -3.32 -23.80 0.55
CA GLN A 173 -2.75 -23.57 -0.79
C GLN A 173 -3.74 -23.75 -1.94
N THR A 174 -4.55 -24.83 -1.94
CA THR A 174 -5.53 -25.08 -3.00
C THR A 174 -6.59 -23.99 -3.07
N VAL A 175 -7.12 -23.58 -1.91
CA VAL A 175 -8.13 -22.52 -1.84
C VAL A 175 -7.53 -21.18 -2.26
N ALA A 176 -6.29 -20.88 -1.84
CA ALA A 176 -5.59 -19.68 -2.25
C ALA A 176 -5.40 -19.60 -3.77
N ALA A 177 -5.07 -20.72 -4.43
CA ALA A 177 -4.93 -20.78 -5.89
C ALA A 177 -6.26 -20.48 -6.61
N GLU A 178 -7.38 -21.07 -6.15
CA GLU A 178 -8.71 -20.78 -6.71
C GLU A 178 -9.14 -19.31 -6.48
N MET A 179 -8.80 -18.75 -5.32
CA MET A 179 -9.07 -17.34 -5.02
C MET A 179 -8.21 -16.41 -5.86
N THR A 180 -6.94 -16.75 -6.09
CA THR A 180 -6.02 -16.00 -6.96
C THR A 180 -6.55 -15.92 -8.39
N GLU A 181 -7.05 -17.03 -8.95
CA GLU A 181 -7.67 -17.01 -10.28
C GLU A 181 -8.85 -16.04 -10.35
N LYS A 182 -9.70 -16.02 -9.33
CA LYS A 182 -10.82 -15.06 -9.26
C LYS A 182 -10.35 -13.61 -9.14
N ILE A 183 -9.31 -13.34 -8.35
CA ILE A 183 -8.68 -12.02 -8.23
C ILE A 183 -8.16 -11.57 -9.59
N GLU A 184 -7.38 -12.43 -10.29
CA GLU A 184 -6.82 -12.13 -11.60
C GLU A 184 -7.90 -11.77 -12.64
N ASN A 185 -8.94 -12.57 -12.72
CA ASN A 185 -10.06 -12.35 -13.63
C ASN A 185 -10.78 -11.02 -13.32
N ALA A 186 -11.02 -10.73 -12.04
CA ALA A 186 -11.66 -9.50 -11.61
C ALA A 186 -10.75 -8.28 -11.87
N ALA A 187 -9.46 -8.33 -11.51
CA ALA A 187 -8.52 -7.25 -11.74
C ALA A 187 -8.38 -6.91 -13.24
N ASN A 188 -8.31 -7.93 -14.12
CA ASN A 188 -8.30 -7.73 -15.55
C ASN A 188 -9.60 -7.06 -16.05
N SER A 189 -10.75 -7.36 -15.42
CA SER A 189 -12.02 -6.66 -15.71
C SER A 189 -11.96 -5.18 -15.30
N PHE A 190 -11.35 -4.84 -14.15
CA PHE A 190 -11.15 -3.46 -13.72
C PHE A 190 -10.24 -2.70 -14.69
N ILE A 191 -9.11 -3.28 -15.10
CA ILE A 191 -8.19 -2.67 -16.08
C ILE A 191 -8.91 -2.44 -17.41
N LYS A 192 -9.74 -3.39 -17.85
CA LYS A 192 -10.55 -3.21 -19.06
C LYS A 192 -11.58 -2.09 -18.93
N GLN A 193 -12.21 -1.95 -17.76
CA GLN A 193 -13.13 -0.83 -17.48
C GLN A 193 -12.42 0.52 -17.43
N ALA A 194 -11.17 0.55 -16.96
CA ALA A 194 -10.33 1.74 -16.94
C ALA A 194 -9.91 2.20 -18.36
N ASP A 195 -10.17 1.38 -19.37
CA ASP A 195 -9.85 1.67 -20.79
C ASP A 195 -8.40 2.09 -20.99
N ILE A 196 -7.47 1.36 -20.32
CA ILE A 196 -6.04 1.64 -20.40
C ILE A 196 -5.53 1.37 -21.81
N THR A 197 -4.91 2.38 -22.44
CA THR A 197 -4.36 2.31 -23.80
C THR A 197 -2.86 2.59 -23.78
N GLU A 198 -2.15 2.17 -24.84
CA GLU A 198 -0.68 2.31 -24.97
C GLU A 198 -0.19 3.78 -24.92
N GLY A 199 -1.01 4.74 -25.32
CA GLY A 199 -0.65 6.16 -25.32
C GLY A 199 -0.89 6.90 -24.02
N MET A 200 -1.44 6.23 -22.97
CA MET A 200 -1.73 6.87 -21.70
C MET A 200 -0.44 7.08 -20.89
N THR A 201 -0.34 8.27 -20.27
CA THR A 201 0.72 8.53 -19.28
C THR A 201 0.46 7.74 -17.99
N ASP A 202 1.47 7.60 -17.13
CA ASP A 202 1.29 6.94 -15.84
C ASP A 202 0.24 7.65 -14.98
N TYR A 203 0.16 8.97 -15.10
CA TYR A 203 -0.91 9.75 -14.48
C TYR A 203 -2.29 9.35 -14.99
N ASP A 204 -2.48 9.28 -16.33
CA ASP A 204 -3.76 8.88 -16.95
C ASP A 204 -4.20 7.50 -16.49
N LYS A 205 -3.25 6.55 -16.45
CA LYS A 205 -3.50 5.19 -15.98
C LYS A 205 -3.88 5.17 -14.49
N ALA A 206 -3.09 5.87 -13.65
CA ALA A 206 -3.34 5.93 -12.22
C ALA A 206 -4.73 6.55 -11.92
N LEU A 207 -5.09 7.64 -12.61
CA LEU A 207 -6.39 8.28 -12.48
C LEU A 207 -7.53 7.36 -12.92
N ALA A 208 -7.40 6.70 -14.08
CA ALA A 208 -8.43 5.79 -14.58
C ALA A 208 -8.64 4.59 -13.65
N LEU A 209 -7.57 4.06 -13.06
CA LEU A 209 -7.65 2.98 -12.08
C LEU A 209 -8.26 3.44 -10.76
N HIS A 210 -7.94 4.65 -10.28
CA HIS A 210 -8.59 5.28 -9.14
C HIS A 210 -10.10 5.34 -9.34
N ASP A 211 -10.54 5.89 -10.47
CA ASP A 211 -11.96 6.04 -10.80
C ASP A 211 -12.70 4.70 -10.86
N VAL A 212 -12.04 3.68 -11.42
CA VAL A 212 -12.63 2.32 -11.50
C VAL A 212 -12.77 1.70 -10.12
N ILE A 213 -11.81 1.92 -9.21
CA ILE A 213 -11.92 1.47 -7.82
C ILE A 213 -13.12 2.13 -7.16
N CYS A 214 -13.21 3.47 -7.17
CA CYS A 214 -14.33 4.22 -6.58
C CYS A 214 -15.69 3.85 -7.20
N ALA A 215 -15.72 3.51 -8.49
CA ALA A 215 -16.97 3.13 -9.17
C ALA A 215 -17.46 1.70 -8.83
N ASN A 216 -16.58 0.81 -8.38
CA ASN A 216 -16.87 -0.62 -8.23
C ASN A 216 -16.82 -1.14 -6.80
N LEU A 217 -16.21 -0.44 -5.87
CA LEU A 217 -16.12 -0.85 -4.48
C LEU A 217 -17.15 -0.13 -3.62
N ALA A 218 -17.44 -0.73 -2.49
CA ALA A 218 -18.17 -0.07 -1.40
C ALA A 218 -17.42 -0.29 -0.08
N TYR A 219 -17.31 0.77 0.72
CA TYR A 219 -16.70 0.69 2.04
C TYR A 219 -17.56 -0.15 2.98
N ASP A 220 -16.96 -1.07 3.74
CA ASP A 220 -17.65 -1.88 4.74
C ASP A 220 -17.62 -1.21 6.12
N ASP A 221 -18.54 -0.29 6.36
CA ASP A 221 -18.66 0.40 7.65
C ASP A 221 -18.87 -0.55 8.83
N SER A 222 -19.44 -1.73 8.58
CA SER A 222 -19.71 -2.73 9.62
C SER A 222 -18.44 -3.46 10.05
N GLN A 223 -17.42 -3.48 9.22
CA GLN A 223 -16.17 -4.21 9.39
C GLN A 223 -16.38 -5.69 9.74
N SER A 224 -17.50 -6.27 9.31
CA SER A 224 -17.92 -7.62 9.72
C SER A 224 -17.83 -8.67 8.61
N ARG A 225 -17.58 -8.24 7.36
CA ARG A 225 -17.45 -9.17 6.23
C ARG A 225 -16.05 -9.76 6.18
N GLU A 226 -15.98 -10.99 5.72
CA GLU A 226 -14.70 -11.64 5.49
C GLU A 226 -13.94 -10.99 4.31
N TRP A 227 -12.62 -11.00 4.38
CA TRP A 227 -11.70 -10.57 3.32
C TRP A 227 -11.64 -9.06 3.04
N ILE A 228 -12.34 -8.22 3.79
CA ILE A 228 -12.40 -6.76 3.56
C ILE A 228 -11.04 -6.06 3.61
N HIS A 229 -10.03 -6.68 4.22
CA HIS A 229 -8.66 -6.22 4.33
C HIS A 229 -7.75 -6.71 3.18
N THR A 230 -8.32 -7.28 2.12
CA THR A 230 -7.56 -7.96 1.08
C THR A 230 -8.03 -7.59 -0.33
N VAL A 231 -7.17 -7.87 -1.30
CA VAL A 231 -7.53 -7.74 -2.73
C VAL A 231 -8.70 -8.65 -3.13
N TYR A 232 -8.92 -9.78 -2.41
CA TYR A 232 -10.07 -10.65 -2.68
C TYR A 232 -11.39 -9.97 -2.30
N GLY A 233 -11.45 -9.35 -1.13
CA GLY A 233 -12.61 -8.57 -0.71
C GLY A 233 -12.93 -7.45 -1.70
N ALA A 234 -11.91 -6.70 -2.08
CA ALA A 234 -12.06 -5.59 -3.01
C ALA A 234 -12.49 -6.05 -4.41
N PHE A 235 -11.75 -6.97 -5.04
CA PHE A 235 -12.01 -7.34 -6.43
C PHE A 235 -13.18 -8.30 -6.63
N VAL A 236 -13.33 -9.27 -5.73
CA VAL A 236 -14.33 -10.34 -5.90
C VAL A 236 -15.63 -10.01 -5.16
N ASN A 237 -15.53 -9.63 -3.89
CA ASN A 237 -16.71 -9.33 -3.07
C ASN A 237 -17.23 -7.89 -3.26
N LYS A 238 -16.40 -6.99 -3.81
CA LYS A 238 -16.70 -5.56 -4.00
C LYS A 238 -16.90 -4.77 -2.70
N TYR A 239 -16.38 -5.27 -1.60
CA TYR A 239 -16.38 -4.64 -0.29
C TYR A 239 -15.00 -4.66 0.32
N ALA A 240 -14.56 -3.53 0.84
CA ALA A 240 -13.28 -3.41 1.50
C ALA A 240 -13.32 -2.31 2.57
N VAL A 241 -12.31 -2.29 3.42
CA VAL A 241 -11.94 -1.14 4.26
C VAL A 241 -10.66 -0.51 3.70
N CYS A 242 -10.10 0.49 4.36
CA CYS A 242 -9.01 1.31 3.83
C CYS A 242 -7.81 0.52 3.28
N ASP A 243 -7.34 -0.50 4.00
CA ASP A 243 -6.21 -1.31 3.55
C ASP A 243 -6.57 -2.25 2.38
N GLY A 244 -7.81 -2.72 2.30
CA GLY A 244 -8.31 -3.46 1.14
C GLY A 244 -8.42 -2.59 -0.12
N TYR A 245 -8.89 -1.33 0.00
CA TYR A 245 -8.85 -0.32 -1.07
C TYR A 245 -7.43 -0.06 -1.54
N SER A 246 -6.52 0.22 -0.59
CA SER A 246 -5.12 0.52 -0.89
C SER A 246 -4.42 -0.64 -1.58
N LYS A 247 -4.63 -1.87 -1.11
CA LYS A 247 -4.09 -3.09 -1.73
C LYS A 247 -4.64 -3.31 -3.14
N ALA A 248 -5.93 -3.06 -3.35
CA ALA A 248 -6.54 -3.21 -4.68
C ALA A 248 -5.99 -2.16 -5.67
N TYR A 249 -5.84 -0.92 -5.24
CA TYR A 249 -5.28 0.12 -6.08
C TYR A 249 -3.82 -0.17 -6.42
N GLN A 250 -3.00 -0.52 -5.43
CA GLN A 250 -1.60 -0.93 -5.64
C GLN A 250 -1.52 -2.12 -6.62
N TYR A 251 -2.37 -3.13 -6.44
CA TYR A 251 -2.38 -4.30 -7.32
C TYR A 251 -2.63 -3.93 -8.78
N LEU A 252 -3.58 -3.03 -9.05
CA LEU A 252 -3.86 -2.55 -10.40
C LEU A 252 -2.73 -1.68 -10.95
N LEU A 253 -2.18 -0.77 -10.14
CA LEU A 253 -1.03 0.06 -10.52
C LEU A 253 0.17 -0.80 -10.94
N ASN A 254 0.52 -1.79 -10.12
CA ASN A 254 1.62 -2.72 -10.42
C ASN A 254 1.38 -3.48 -11.72
N LYS A 255 0.14 -3.91 -12.01
CA LYS A 255 -0.20 -4.60 -13.25
C LYS A 255 -0.05 -3.74 -14.51
N VAL A 256 -0.11 -2.42 -14.39
CA VAL A 256 0.09 -1.49 -15.52
C VAL A 256 1.47 -0.82 -15.51
N GLY A 257 2.39 -1.31 -14.64
CA GLY A 257 3.78 -0.89 -14.58
C GLY A 257 4.03 0.41 -13.81
N ILE A 258 3.13 0.78 -12.88
CA ILE A 258 3.30 1.96 -12.02
C ILE A 258 3.72 1.50 -10.62
N ASP A 259 4.86 1.99 -10.15
CA ASP A 259 5.35 1.72 -8.80
C ASP A 259 4.41 2.32 -7.76
N SER A 260 4.03 1.51 -6.79
CA SER A 260 3.17 1.94 -5.69
C SER A 260 3.53 1.22 -4.40
N HIS A 261 3.30 1.87 -3.26
CA HIS A 261 3.51 1.31 -1.93
C HIS A 261 2.35 1.69 -1.01
N ILE A 262 2.13 0.92 0.05
CA ILE A 262 1.08 1.20 1.03
C ILE A 262 1.69 1.97 2.20
N ALA A 263 1.19 3.17 2.44
CA ALA A 263 1.46 3.92 3.64
C ALA A 263 0.38 3.67 4.70
N THR A 264 0.78 3.66 5.95
CA THR A 264 -0.10 3.48 7.10
C THR A 264 0.03 4.63 8.08
N GLY A 265 -0.96 4.79 8.93
CA GLY A 265 -0.95 5.82 9.95
C GLY A 265 -2.31 6.01 10.60
N ALA A 266 -2.69 7.26 10.86
CA ALA A 266 -4.04 7.58 11.33
C ALA A 266 -4.73 8.54 10.36
N GLY A 267 -6.06 8.38 10.22
CA GLY A 267 -6.95 9.31 9.55
C GLY A 267 -8.13 9.64 10.46
N ASN A 268 -8.41 10.93 10.71
CA ASN A 268 -9.39 11.35 11.71
C ASN A 268 -9.21 10.70 13.09
N GLY A 269 -7.96 10.41 13.48
CA GLY A 269 -7.62 9.78 14.76
C GLY A 269 -7.87 8.27 14.83
N GLY A 270 -8.27 7.62 13.75
CA GLY A 270 -8.37 6.15 13.62
C GLY A 270 -7.26 5.57 12.76
N SER A 271 -6.95 4.28 12.92
CA SER A 271 -6.00 3.58 12.04
C SER A 271 -6.45 3.66 10.58
N HIS A 272 -5.52 4.00 9.69
CA HIS A 272 -5.81 4.21 8.28
C HIS A 272 -4.66 3.76 7.39
N ALA A 273 -4.98 3.43 6.13
CA ALA A 273 -4.02 3.05 5.11
C ALA A 273 -4.39 3.68 3.77
N TRP A 274 -3.37 4.10 3.02
CA TRP A 274 -3.49 4.72 1.70
C TRP A 274 -2.27 4.40 0.85
N ASN A 275 -2.16 4.97 -0.34
CA ASN A 275 -1.09 4.65 -1.26
C ASN A 275 -0.06 5.77 -1.40
N LEU A 276 1.18 5.36 -1.60
CA LEU A 276 2.23 6.09 -2.26
C LEU A 276 2.27 5.64 -3.72
N VAL A 277 2.25 6.57 -4.66
CA VAL A 277 2.22 6.29 -6.11
C VAL A 277 3.34 7.06 -6.76
N LYS A 278 4.17 6.38 -7.56
CA LYS A 278 5.27 6.99 -8.30
C LYS A 278 4.83 7.37 -9.71
N LEU A 279 4.87 8.64 -10.01
CA LEU A 279 4.57 9.17 -11.33
C LEU A 279 5.82 9.83 -11.90
N GLY A 280 6.41 9.21 -12.91
CA GLY A 280 7.74 9.58 -13.39
C GLY A 280 8.81 9.33 -12.32
N ASP A 281 9.51 10.38 -11.90
CA ASP A 281 10.54 10.33 -10.86
C ASP A 281 10.07 10.81 -9.48
N LYS A 282 8.78 11.13 -9.33
CA LYS A 282 8.20 11.71 -8.11
C LYS A 282 7.18 10.78 -7.46
N TRP A 283 7.12 10.86 -6.13
CA TRP A 283 6.15 10.14 -5.32
C TRP A 283 5.05 11.07 -4.81
N TYR A 284 3.83 10.53 -4.71
CA TYR A 284 2.64 11.23 -4.27
C TYR A 284 1.81 10.33 -3.36
N TYR A 285 1.11 10.94 -2.42
CA TYR A 285 0.10 10.25 -1.62
C TYR A 285 -1.25 10.25 -2.33
N THR A 286 -1.93 9.11 -2.33
CA THR A 286 -3.30 8.97 -2.85
C THR A 286 -4.12 8.13 -1.89
N ASP A 287 -5.24 8.67 -1.44
CA ASP A 287 -6.20 7.94 -0.61
C ASP A 287 -7.51 7.71 -1.37
N VAL A 288 -7.56 6.58 -2.04
CA VAL A 288 -8.73 6.17 -2.83
C VAL A 288 -9.95 5.93 -1.95
N THR A 289 -9.73 5.54 -0.68
CA THR A 289 -10.83 5.30 0.27
C THR A 289 -11.60 6.58 0.58
N TRP A 290 -10.86 7.67 0.83
CA TRP A 290 -11.49 8.96 1.14
C TRP A 290 -11.96 9.71 -0.10
N ASP A 291 -11.45 9.35 -1.26
CA ASP A 291 -11.98 9.85 -2.55
C ASP A 291 -13.23 9.08 -3.03
N ASP A 292 -13.52 7.88 -2.49
CA ASP A 292 -14.76 7.14 -2.76
C ASP A 292 -15.95 7.72 -1.97
N GLN A 293 -16.49 8.82 -2.48
CA GLN A 293 -17.59 9.53 -1.84
C GLN A 293 -18.95 9.10 -2.42
N PRO A 294 -19.92 8.68 -1.58
CA PRO A 294 -21.17 8.06 -2.03
C PRO A 294 -22.12 8.98 -2.83
N TYR A 295 -21.82 10.26 -2.92
CA TYR A 295 -22.68 11.27 -3.54
C TYR A 295 -22.02 12.06 -4.68
N VAL A 296 -20.78 11.72 -5.03
CA VAL A 296 -20.00 12.44 -6.04
C VAL A 296 -19.39 11.42 -6.99
N ASP A 297 -19.68 11.51 -8.28
CA ASP A 297 -19.17 10.56 -9.27
C ASP A 297 -17.63 10.60 -9.41
N PHE A 298 -17.03 11.78 -9.14
CA PHE A 298 -15.57 11.95 -9.21
C PHE A 298 -15.12 12.92 -8.10
N TYR A 299 -14.32 12.41 -7.17
CA TYR A 299 -13.76 13.18 -6.09
C TYR A 299 -12.25 12.92 -6.03
N TYR A 300 -11.42 13.98 -5.94
CA TYR A 300 -9.97 13.88 -6.04
C TYR A 300 -9.27 14.77 -5.01
N GLU A 301 -9.88 14.92 -3.85
CA GLU A 301 -9.30 15.74 -2.77
C GLU A 301 -8.07 15.07 -2.14
N TYR A 302 -7.96 13.74 -2.32
CA TYR A 302 -6.89 12.93 -1.76
C TYR A 302 -6.04 12.24 -2.85
N PHE A 303 -6.10 12.73 -4.08
CA PHE A 303 -5.37 12.16 -5.21
C PHE A 303 -4.10 12.97 -5.50
N ASN A 304 -2.93 12.28 -5.51
CA ASN A 304 -1.60 12.84 -5.80
C ASN A 304 -1.19 14.04 -4.92
N LEU A 305 -1.25 13.86 -3.63
CA LEU A 305 -0.91 14.88 -2.64
C LEU A 305 0.56 14.84 -2.23
N THR A 306 1.09 15.99 -1.84
CA THR A 306 2.32 16.05 -1.05
C THR A 306 2.05 15.63 0.38
N GLU A 307 3.12 15.35 1.14
CA GLU A 307 3.02 15.10 2.57
C GLU A 307 2.35 16.27 3.32
N GLU A 308 2.75 17.50 3.02
CA GLU A 308 2.15 18.71 3.60
C GLU A 308 0.64 18.80 3.33
N GLN A 309 0.23 18.48 2.10
CA GLN A 309 -1.19 18.51 1.72
C GLN A 309 -2.00 17.41 2.41
N LEU A 310 -1.44 16.20 2.51
CA LEU A 310 -2.11 15.06 3.14
C LEU A 310 -2.25 15.29 4.66
N THR A 311 -1.18 15.70 5.34
CA THR A 311 -1.19 15.95 6.79
C THR A 311 -2.09 17.12 7.17
N ALA A 312 -2.26 18.11 6.28
CA ALA A 312 -3.25 19.18 6.46
C ALA A 312 -4.72 18.71 6.36
N LYS A 313 -4.95 17.44 5.99
CA LYS A 313 -6.27 16.79 5.82
C LYS A 313 -6.48 15.67 6.83
N ASP A 314 -6.07 15.88 8.07
CA ASP A 314 -6.26 14.95 9.19
C ASP A 314 -5.60 13.55 9.01
N HIS A 315 -4.49 13.49 8.27
CA HIS A 315 -3.67 12.28 8.18
C HIS A 315 -2.38 12.41 9.00
N GLU A 316 -2.08 11.38 9.78
CA GLU A 316 -0.81 11.22 10.49
C GLU A 316 -0.07 10.02 9.89
N ILE A 317 1.14 10.25 9.35
CA ILE A 317 1.89 9.23 8.61
C ILE A 317 2.78 8.45 9.57
N ASN A 318 2.68 7.12 9.56
CA ASN A 318 3.63 6.26 10.26
C ASN A 318 4.96 6.21 9.50
N LYS A 319 6.05 6.64 10.14
CA LYS A 319 7.42 6.64 9.61
C LYS A 319 8.37 5.81 10.48
N THR A 320 7.83 4.99 11.39
CA THR A 320 8.65 4.28 12.37
C THR A 320 9.19 2.95 11.86
N ASP A 321 8.51 2.33 10.90
CA ASP A 321 8.88 1.00 10.42
C ASP A 321 10.09 1.04 9.49
N TYR A 322 10.11 1.96 8.52
CA TYR A 322 11.21 2.24 7.58
C TYR A 322 11.00 3.60 6.91
N PRO A 323 12.04 4.19 6.28
CA PRO A 323 11.90 5.45 5.55
C PRO A 323 10.86 5.36 4.45
N LEU A 324 10.04 6.41 4.29
CA LEU A 324 9.09 6.54 3.18
C LEU A 324 9.65 7.50 2.11
N PRO A 325 9.17 7.41 0.85
CA PRO A 325 9.59 8.32 -0.22
C PRO A 325 9.22 9.76 0.11
N ILE A 326 10.03 10.68 -0.38
CA ILE A 326 9.76 12.12 -0.24
C ILE A 326 8.65 12.51 -1.22
N CYS A 327 7.56 13.07 -0.69
CA CYS A 327 6.42 13.58 -1.44
C CYS A 327 6.30 15.09 -1.23
N ASP A 328 7.18 15.85 -1.88
CA ASP A 328 7.30 17.33 -1.73
C ASP A 328 6.85 18.11 -2.97
N THR A 329 6.66 17.42 -4.08
CA THR A 329 6.28 18.01 -5.37
C THR A 329 4.77 18.07 -5.52
N ARG A 330 4.21 19.26 -5.68
CA ARG A 330 2.75 19.43 -5.84
C ARG A 330 2.28 18.97 -7.20
N PHE A 331 1.21 18.20 -7.19
CA PHE A 331 0.46 17.85 -8.38
C PHE A 331 -0.87 18.60 -8.42
N TYR A 332 -1.29 19.07 -9.60
CA TYR A 332 -2.50 19.88 -9.72
C TYR A 332 -3.50 19.17 -10.63
N ILE A 333 -4.70 18.94 -10.11
CA ILE A 333 -5.85 18.48 -10.89
C ILE A 333 -6.82 19.64 -11.02
N TYR A 334 -7.24 19.88 -12.24
CA TYR A 334 -8.31 20.84 -12.50
C TYR A 334 -9.64 20.10 -12.64
N LYS A 335 -10.61 20.45 -11.77
CA LYS A 335 -11.99 20.03 -11.95
C LYS A 335 -12.67 21.01 -12.90
N SER A 336 -13.05 20.56 -14.10
CA SER A 336 -13.97 21.32 -14.95
C SER A 336 -15.38 21.25 -14.38
N LYS A 337 -16.16 22.34 -14.46
CA LYS A 337 -17.58 22.32 -14.11
C LYS A 337 -18.44 21.52 -15.10
N SER A 338 -17.89 21.12 -16.25
CA SER A 338 -18.52 20.20 -17.19
C SER A 338 -17.92 18.81 -16.99
N SER A 339 -18.76 17.81 -16.87
CA SER A 339 -18.41 16.40 -16.64
C SER A 339 -17.51 15.78 -17.71
N ASP A 340 -17.23 16.49 -18.80
CA ASP A 340 -16.59 15.92 -19.99
C ASP A 340 -15.16 16.40 -20.23
N MET A 341 -14.61 17.30 -19.40
CA MET A 341 -13.25 17.80 -19.60
C MET A 341 -12.39 17.66 -18.34
N ARG A 342 -11.46 16.74 -18.34
CA ARG A 342 -10.37 16.64 -17.40
C ARG A 342 -9.15 17.34 -17.99
N ALA A 343 -8.64 18.37 -17.33
CA ALA A 343 -7.38 18.99 -17.68
C ALA A 343 -6.30 18.44 -16.76
N GLU A 344 -5.23 17.96 -17.34
CA GLU A 344 -4.06 17.46 -16.64
C GLU A 344 -2.94 18.47 -16.70
N TRP A 345 -2.23 18.60 -15.58
CA TRP A 345 -1.13 19.54 -15.45
C TRP A 345 0.19 18.80 -15.60
N TYR A 346 1.00 19.16 -16.58
CA TYR A 346 2.26 18.48 -16.91
C TYR A 346 3.50 19.18 -16.40
N THR A 347 3.38 20.42 -15.93
CA THR A 347 4.51 21.16 -15.37
C THR A 347 4.16 21.74 -14.03
N GLU A 348 5.15 21.80 -13.15
CA GLU A 348 4.99 22.59 -11.94
C GLU A 348 4.55 24.01 -12.29
N PRO A 349 3.56 24.56 -11.57
CA PRO A 349 3.18 25.92 -11.76
C PRO A 349 4.40 26.83 -11.50
N TYR A 350 4.66 27.73 -12.40
CA TYR A 350 5.69 28.74 -12.21
C TYR A 350 5.06 30.14 -12.17
N THR A 351 5.63 31.03 -11.37
CA THR A 351 5.18 32.42 -11.30
C THR A 351 5.89 33.22 -12.39
N ASN A 352 5.11 33.82 -13.28
CA ASN A 352 5.68 34.71 -14.30
C ASN A 352 6.09 36.10 -13.71
N ASP A 353 6.74 36.93 -14.53
CA ASP A 353 7.21 38.27 -14.13
C ASP A 353 6.10 39.21 -13.65
N SER A 354 4.84 38.92 -13.96
CA SER A 354 3.67 39.68 -13.49
C SER A 354 3.06 39.12 -12.19
N GLY A 355 3.69 38.15 -11.55
CA GLY A 355 3.22 37.55 -10.30
C GLY A 355 2.05 36.57 -10.49
N LYS A 356 1.75 36.17 -11.72
CA LYS A 356 0.70 35.20 -12.01
C LYS A 356 1.29 33.81 -12.13
N VAL A 357 0.60 32.84 -11.54
CA VAL A 357 0.96 31.44 -11.65
C VAL A 357 0.53 30.93 -13.02
N GLN A 358 1.48 30.39 -13.75
CA GLN A 358 1.28 29.75 -15.07
C GLN A 358 1.66 28.27 -15.01
N PHE A 359 0.99 27.48 -15.80
CA PHE A 359 1.26 26.04 -15.93
C PHE A 359 0.80 25.56 -17.31
N ASN A 360 1.42 24.49 -17.81
CA ASN A 360 0.99 23.83 -19.02
C ASN A 360 0.01 22.70 -18.68
N ALA A 361 -1.15 22.72 -19.30
CA ALA A 361 -2.15 21.69 -19.16
C ALA A 361 -2.40 21.00 -20.50
N LYS A 362 -2.52 19.69 -20.49
CA LYS A 362 -3.02 18.91 -21.64
C LYS A 362 -4.47 18.52 -21.39
N ILE A 363 -5.33 18.80 -22.33
CA ILE A 363 -6.71 18.32 -22.35
C ILE A 363 -6.73 17.03 -23.16
N ARG A 364 -7.57 16.07 -22.78
CA ARG A 364 -7.66 14.73 -23.36
C ARG A 364 -7.77 14.65 -24.90
N ASP A 365 -8.14 15.75 -25.57
CA ASP A 365 -8.36 15.83 -27.01
C ASP A 365 -7.31 16.70 -27.73
N SER A 366 -6.02 16.44 -27.52
CA SER A 366 -4.92 16.98 -28.33
C SER A 366 -4.68 18.50 -28.34
N VAL A 367 -5.31 19.29 -27.48
CA VAL A 367 -5.09 20.74 -27.40
C VAL A 367 -4.24 21.07 -26.19
N THR A 368 -3.07 21.66 -26.40
CA THR A 368 -2.27 22.25 -25.31
C THR A 368 -2.88 23.58 -24.91
N VAL A 369 -3.22 23.71 -23.64
CA VAL A 369 -3.80 24.94 -23.08
C VAL A 369 -2.85 25.52 -22.07
N ILE A 370 -2.45 26.75 -22.26
CA ILE A 370 -1.76 27.53 -21.20
C ILE A 370 -2.84 28.21 -20.38
N ARG A 371 -2.81 28.01 -19.08
CA ARG A 371 -3.72 28.64 -18.15
C ARG A 371 -2.97 29.52 -17.16
N GLU A 372 -3.50 30.72 -16.94
CA GLU A 372 -3.08 31.59 -15.85
C GLU A 372 -4.02 31.36 -14.67
N CYS A 373 -3.44 31.12 -13.51
CA CYS A 373 -4.20 30.87 -12.28
C CYS A 373 -3.72 31.82 -11.17
N ILE A 374 -4.66 32.33 -10.41
CA ILE A 374 -4.35 33.03 -9.17
C ILE A 374 -4.50 32.03 -8.03
N MET A 375 -3.40 31.69 -7.39
CA MET A 375 -3.37 30.82 -6.23
C MET A 375 -3.61 31.61 -4.94
N ILE A 376 -4.63 31.26 -4.19
CA ILE A 376 -4.81 31.73 -2.81
C ILE A 376 -4.90 30.49 -1.92
N LYS A 377 -3.98 30.33 -1.00
CA LYS A 377 -3.91 29.23 -0.02
C LYS A 377 -3.91 27.83 -0.61
N THR A 378 -3.33 27.55 -1.75
CA THR A 378 -3.33 26.24 -2.42
C THR A 378 -4.52 25.95 -3.38
N GLU A 379 -5.49 26.84 -3.47
CA GLU A 379 -6.60 26.68 -4.42
C GLU A 379 -6.47 27.65 -5.60
N CYS A 380 -6.76 27.16 -6.80
CA CYS A 380 -6.84 27.99 -7.99
C CYS A 380 -8.22 28.67 -8.05
N LEU A 381 -8.27 29.97 -7.70
CA LEU A 381 -9.54 30.72 -7.66
C LEU A 381 -9.97 31.30 -9.00
N TYR A 382 -9.03 31.49 -9.92
CA TYR A 382 -9.33 32.10 -11.22
C TYR A 382 -8.43 31.51 -12.30
N THR A 383 -9.03 31.04 -13.40
CA THR A 383 -8.32 30.58 -14.58
C THR A 383 -8.73 31.39 -15.81
N LYS A 384 -7.74 31.97 -16.49
CA LYS A 384 -7.89 32.49 -17.84
C LYS A 384 -7.39 31.45 -18.83
N THR A 385 -8.26 30.97 -19.70
CA THR A 385 -7.91 30.00 -20.72
C THR A 385 -7.35 30.71 -21.96
N VAL A 386 -6.14 30.36 -22.36
CA VAL A 386 -5.56 30.77 -23.62
C VAL A 386 -5.44 29.52 -24.49
N TYR A 387 -6.15 29.45 -25.56
CA TYR A 387 -6.06 28.35 -26.53
C TYR A 387 -4.87 28.58 -27.44
N LEU A 388 -3.94 27.65 -27.49
CA LEU A 388 -2.92 27.56 -28.50
C LEU A 388 -3.38 26.51 -29.50
N THR A 389 -3.79 26.93 -30.68
CA THR A 389 -3.92 26.02 -31.83
C THR A 389 -2.52 25.69 -32.33
N GLU A 390 -2.22 24.41 -32.50
CA GLU A 390 -1.01 24.00 -33.22
C GLU A 390 -0.98 24.68 -34.58
N ALA A 391 0.15 25.31 -34.91
CA ALA A 391 0.44 25.90 -36.20
C ALA A 391 0.95 24.84 -37.16
#